data_a0c73dc122aa36523dc6a6466bf85fe0
#
_entry.id   a0c73dc122aa36523dc6a6466bf85fe0
#
_cell.length_a   1.000
_cell.length_b   1.000
_cell.length_c   1.000
_cell.angle_alpha   90.00
_cell.angle_beta   90.00
_cell.angle_gamma   90.00
#
_symmetry.space_group_name_H-M   'P 1'
#
loop_
_entity.id
_entity.type
_entity.pdbx_description
1 polymer ?
#
loop_
_entity_poly.entity_id
_entity_poly.type
_entity_poly.pdbx_seq_one_letter_code
_entity_poly.pdbx_strand_id
1 'polypeptide(L)'
;MKKCKEYIKKVEEEIKKRVCKITEYLDEYKLENIQDLRKKYSNQITGKNYKNTDKMNNALYEERIYNMYIAEKTNGIVYDRKTTDTIEISDIYTKDTHELIHTKIGEPGKFIECINQSIYGTRHYINNKQEVIRKLGNKIEKVETITLLLVITNDDVWKNKDISRFKSLRFKLNLLEWINNVEELNFRPRIIITKKASKKKKKYKK
;
A
#
# COMPACT_ATOMS: atom_id res chain seq x y z
N MET A 1 -24.77 26.60 -1.27
CA MET A 1 -24.37 25.94 -0.02
C MET A 1 -25.14 24.65 0.28
N LYS A 2 -26.49 24.59 0.19
CA LYS A 2 -27.29 23.38 0.49
C LYS A 2 -26.90 22.17 -0.35
N LYS A 3 -26.79 22.31 -1.69
CA LYS A 3 -26.38 21.24 -2.63
C LYS A 3 -25.01 20.63 -2.33
N CYS A 4 -24.03 21.45 -1.89
CA CYS A 4 -22.68 20.96 -1.56
C CYS A 4 -22.69 20.08 -0.29
N LYS A 5 -23.45 20.46 0.73
CA LYS A 5 -23.61 19.65 1.96
C LYS A 5 -24.29 18.32 1.69
N GLU A 6 -25.27 18.32 0.82
CA GLU A 6 -26.02 17.11 0.42
C GLU A 6 -25.13 16.13 -0.38
N TYR A 7 -24.28 16.67 -1.27
CA TYR A 7 -23.29 15.87 -1.98
C TYR A 7 -22.26 15.23 -1.04
N ILE A 8 -21.70 16.01 -0.09
CA ILE A 8 -20.74 15.48 0.90
C ILE A 8 -21.40 14.36 1.72
N LYS A 9 -22.65 14.54 2.14
CA LYS A 9 -23.38 13.52 2.89
C LYS A 9 -23.51 12.21 2.11
N LYS A 10 -23.86 12.27 0.83
CA LYS A 10 -23.92 11.10 -0.06
C LYS A 10 -22.57 10.38 -0.18
N VAL A 11 -21.47 11.14 -0.34
CA VAL A 11 -20.12 10.55 -0.36
C VAL A 11 -19.82 9.83 0.96
N GLU A 12 -20.14 10.42 2.11
CA GLU A 12 -19.91 9.80 3.42
C GLU A 12 -20.74 8.50 3.60
N GLU A 13 -21.95 8.48 3.09
CA GLU A 13 -22.79 7.28 3.10
C GLU A 13 -22.21 6.16 2.22
N GLU A 14 -21.72 6.48 1.01
CA GLU A 14 -21.07 5.52 0.14
C GLU A 14 -19.73 5.02 0.71
N ILE A 15 -18.94 5.88 1.36
CA ILE A 15 -17.73 5.46 2.08
C ILE A 15 -18.05 4.41 3.14
N LYS A 16 -19.06 4.66 3.96
CA LYS A 16 -19.49 3.70 5.01
C LYS A 16 -19.99 2.40 4.41
N LYS A 17 -20.77 2.48 3.35
CA LYS A 17 -21.40 1.33 2.70
C LYS A 17 -20.39 0.44 1.96
N ARG A 18 -19.39 1.01 1.27
CA ARG A 18 -18.48 0.28 0.39
C ARG A 18 -17.06 0.19 0.93
N VAL A 19 -16.46 1.32 1.27
CA VAL A 19 -15.04 1.37 1.68
C VAL A 19 -14.85 0.73 3.05
N CYS A 20 -15.66 1.08 4.05
CA CYS A 20 -15.50 0.50 5.39
C CYS A 20 -15.70 -1.03 5.41
N LYS A 21 -16.50 -1.58 4.49
CA LYS A 21 -16.75 -3.04 4.43
C LYS A 21 -15.55 -3.86 3.95
N ILE A 22 -14.70 -3.26 3.11
CA ILE A 22 -13.51 -3.92 2.54
C ILE A 22 -12.22 -3.48 3.22
N THR A 23 -12.34 -2.70 4.31
CA THR A 23 -11.19 -2.17 5.07
C THR A 23 -10.95 -3.00 6.31
N GLU A 24 -9.75 -3.53 6.42
CA GLU A 24 -9.24 -4.28 7.56
C GLU A 24 -8.18 -3.46 8.31
N TYR A 25 -8.10 -3.64 9.63
CA TYR A 25 -7.14 -2.95 10.49
C TYR A 25 -6.24 -3.99 11.16
N LEU A 26 -5.02 -4.14 10.63
CA LEU A 26 -4.11 -5.21 11.03
C LEU A 26 -2.97 -4.68 11.91
N ASP A 27 -3.01 -5.02 13.20
CA ASP A 27 -1.95 -4.69 14.16
C ASP A 27 -0.65 -5.45 13.87
N GLU A 28 -0.73 -6.66 13.36
CA GLU A 28 0.43 -7.49 13.01
C GLU A 28 1.27 -6.90 11.87
N TYR A 29 0.71 -5.99 11.06
CA TYR A 29 1.43 -5.28 9.98
C TYR A 29 2.01 -3.94 10.45
N LYS A 30 1.86 -3.60 11.72
CA LYS A 30 2.31 -2.32 12.26
C LYS A 30 3.80 -2.08 12.03
N LEU A 31 4.13 -0.90 11.53
CA LEU A 31 5.49 -0.45 11.37
C LEU A 31 6.02 0.12 12.69
N GLU A 32 6.67 -0.72 13.49
CA GLU A 32 7.14 -0.31 14.81
C GLU A 32 8.50 0.40 14.77
N ASN A 33 9.53 -0.27 14.31
CA ASN A 33 10.89 0.27 14.29
C ASN A 33 11.56 0.06 12.93
N ILE A 34 11.54 1.09 12.11
CA ILE A 34 12.15 1.07 10.79
C ILE A 34 13.67 0.85 10.83
N GLN A 35 14.35 1.26 11.90
CA GLN A 35 15.81 1.12 12.01
C GLN A 35 16.21 -0.34 12.24
N ASP A 36 15.45 -1.08 13.03
CA ASP A 36 15.69 -2.50 13.26
C ASP A 36 15.39 -3.31 11.99
N LEU A 37 14.29 -2.99 11.31
CA LEU A 37 13.98 -3.59 10.01
C LEU A 37 15.06 -3.25 8.98
N ARG A 38 15.58 -2.02 8.96
CA ARG A 38 16.68 -1.62 8.07
C ARG A 38 17.94 -2.44 8.34
N LYS A 39 18.31 -2.67 9.58
CA LYS A 39 19.44 -3.55 9.95
C LYS A 39 19.20 -4.98 9.48
N LYS A 40 18.00 -5.53 9.74
CA LYS A 40 17.62 -6.88 9.34
C LYS A 40 17.78 -7.11 7.83
N TYR A 41 17.29 -6.17 7.01
CA TYR A 41 17.24 -6.32 5.56
C TYR A 41 18.44 -5.74 4.81
N SER A 42 19.31 -4.95 5.47
CA SER A 42 20.50 -4.38 4.84
C SER A 42 21.39 -5.46 4.19
N ASN A 43 21.61 -6.57 4.88
CA ASN A 43 22.45 -7.65 4.39
C ASN A 43 21.87 -8.38 3.16
N GLN A 44 20.55 -8.43 3.02
CA GLN A 44 19.89 -9.04 1.86
C GLN A 44 20.02 -8.17 0.59
N ILE A 45 20.18 -6.86 0.77
CA ILE A 45 20.30 -5.89 -0.33
C ILE A 45 21.77 -5.65 -0.67
N THR A 46 22.66 -5.67 0.32
CA THR A 46 24.11 -5.38 0.18
C THR A 46 24.92 -6.55 -0.35
N GLY A 47 24.36 -7.72 -0.56
CA GLY A 47 25.01 -8.83 -1.29
C GLY A 47 25.46 -8.45 -2.71
N LYS A 48 25.14 -7.23 -3.19
CA LYS A 48 25.72 -6.55 -4.34
C LYS A 48 26.43 -5.30 -3.82
N ASN A 49 27.76 -5.37 -3.71
CA ASN A 49 28.75 -4.32 -3.47
C ASN A 49 28.28 -2.86 -3.65
N TYR A 50 27.41 -2.33 -2.77
CA TYR A 50 27.17 -0.90 -2.70
C TYR A 50 28.31 -0.25 -1.89
N LYS A 51 29.41 0.08 -2.58
CA LYS A 51 30.52 0.85 -1.98
C LYS A 51 30.14 2.31 -1.64
N ASN A 52 28.93 2.75 -2.01
CA ASN A 52 28.48 4.14 -1.82
C ASN A 52 27.27 4.15 -0.89
N THR A 53 27.40 4.82 0.26
CA THR A 53 26.36 5.01 1.29
C THR A 53 25.09 5.67 0.74
N ASP A 54 25.19 6.59 -0.23
CA ASP A 54 24.03 7.27 -0.81
C ASP A 54 23.20 6.33 -1.70
N LYS A 55 23.89 5.47 -2.49
CA LYS A 55 23.21 4.42 -3.27
C LYS A 55 22.53 3.39 -2.37
N MET A 56 23.13 3.07 -1.24
CA MET A 56 22.57 2.16 -0.25
C MET A 56 21.33 2.79 0.44
N ASN A 57 21.40 4.06 0.82
CA ASN A 57 20.27 4.78 1.41
C ASN A 57 19.10 4.92 0.44
N ASN A 58 19.38 5.17 -0.85
CA ASN A 58 18.37 5.19 -1.92
C ASN A 58 17.79 3.81 -2.21
N ALA A 59 18.52 2.73 -1.98
CA ALA A 59 18.02 1.36 -2.13
C ALA A 59 17.22 0.88 -0.91
N LEU A 60 17.42 1.50 0.27
CA LEU A 60 16.82 1.13 1.56
C LEU A 60 15.84 2.20 2.08
N TYR A 61 15.03 2.79 1.19
CA TYR A 61 13.99 3.71 1.63
C TYR A 61 12.89 3.00 2.45
N GLU A 62 12.15 3.77 3.21
CA GLU A 62 11.25 3.25 4.25
C GLU A 62 10.20 2.28 3.72
N GLU A 63 9.54 2.60 2.60
CA GLU A 63 8.50 1.76 2.00
C GLU A 63 9.07 0.41 1.54
N ARG A 64 10.26 0.40 0.90
CA ARG A 64 10.88 -0.85 0.45
C ARG A 64 11.22 -1.79 1.61
N ILE A 65 11.79 -1.25 2.68
CA ILE A 65 12.08 -2.05 3.89
C ILE A 65 10.81 -2.61 4.47
N TYR A 66 9.77 -1.80 4.51
CA TYR A 66 8.47 -2.23 4.97
C TYR A 66 7.85 -3.29 4.05
N ASN A 67 7.97 -3.13 2.73
CA ASN A 67 7.53 -4.15 1.75
C ASN A 67 8.25 -5.49 1.95
N MET A 68 9.56 -5.48 2.25
CA MET A 68 10.30 -6.70 2.59
C MET A 68 9.77 -7.37 3.87
N TYR A 69 9.46 -6.57 4.87
CA TYR A 69 8.87 -7.07 6.12
C TYR A 69 7.48 -7.70 5.91
N ILE A 70 6.62 -7.07 5.14
CA ILE A 70 5.29 -7.61 4.82
C ILE A 70 5.42 -8.87 3.95
N ALA A 71 6.27 -8.86 2.93
CA ALA A 71 6.49 -10.03 2.08
C ALA A 71 6.99 -11.25 2.87
N GLU A 72 7.88 -11.06 3.85
CA GLU A 72 8.31 -12.15 4.74
C GLU A 72 7.13 -12.69 5.58
N LYS A 73 6.27 -11.83 6.08
CA LYS A 73 5.09 -12.23 6.87
C LYS A 73 4.02 -12.97 6.06
N THR A 74 3.90 -12.64 4.78
CA THR A 74 2.83 -13.14 3.91
C THR A 74 3.33 -14.19 2.91
N ASN A 75 4.55 -14.68 3.06
CA ASN A 75 5.19 -15.55 2.06
C ASN A 75 5.14 -14.93 0.65
N GLY A 76 5.26 -13.61 0.58
CA GLY A 76 5.12 -12.81 -0.62
C GLY A 76 6.45 -12.56 -1.34
N ILE A 77 6.35 -11.99 -2.52
CA ILE A 77 7.47 -11.62 -3.37
C ILE A 77 7.46 -10.10 -3.55
N VAL A 78 8.59 -9.44 -3.24
CA VAL A 78 8.74 -8.00 -3.42
C VAL A 78 9.01 -7.68 -4.88
N TYR A 79 8.13 -6.86 -5.46
CA TYR A 79 8.25 -6.33 -6.83
C TYR A 79 8.52 -4.83 -6.86
N ASP A 80 8.55 -4.17 -5.72
CA ASP A 80 8.85 -2.76 -5.57
C ASP A 80 9.97 -2.28 -6.51
N ARG A 81 9.70 -1.26 -7.31
CA ARG A 81 10.56 -0.73 -8.39
C ARG A 81 10.95 -1.72 -9.50
N LYS A 82 10.30 -2.87 -9.58
CA LYS A 82 10.40 -3.71 -10.75
C LYS A 82 9.33 -3.29 -11.75
N THR A 83 9.76 -2.66 -12.80
CA THR A 83 8.86 -2.11 -13.83
C THR A 83 8.87 -2.97 -15.08
N THR A 84 7.73 -3.03 -15.74
CA THR A 84 7.58 -3.47 -17.13
C THR A 84 7.10 -2.26 -17.92
N ASP A 85 7.85 -1.86 -18.94
CA ASP A 85 7.57 -0.66 -19.75
C ASP A 85 7.38 0.62 -18.90
N THR A 86 8.25 0.80 -17.88
CA THR A 86 8.21 1.90 -16.90
C THR A 86 7.06 1.87 -15.89
N ILE A 87 6.16 0.88 -15.99
CA ILE A 87 5.02 0.73 -15.07
C ILE A 87 5.35 -0.32 -14.00
N GLU A 88 5.17 0.06 -12.75
CA GLU A 88 5.23 -0.84 -11.60
C GLU A 88 3.89 -1.57 -11.44
N ILE A 89 3.95 -2.91 -11.42
CA ILE A 89 2.72 -3.72 -11.34
C ILE A 89 2.15 -3.73 -9.93
N SER A 90 3.03 -3.85 -8.94
CA SER A 90 2.72 -3.81 -7.51
C SER A 90 4.00 -3.74 -6.69
N ASP A 91 3.88 -3.45 -5.41
CA ASP A 91 5.00 -3.54 -4.46
C ASP A 91 5.26 -4.99 -4.04
N ILE A 92 4.20 -5.76 -3.79
CA ILE A 92 4.27 -7.14 -3.32
C ILE A 92 3.24 -8.00 -4.07
N TYR A 93 3.60 -9.23 -4.36
CA TYR A 93 2.67 -10.28 -4.74
C TYR A 93 2.66 -11.40 -3.70
N THR A 94 1.48 -11.81 -3.25
CA THR A 94 1.30 -12.94 -2.33
C THR A 94 0.69 -14.13 -3.08
N LYS A 95 1.40 -15.28 -3.05
CA LYS A 95 0.96 -16.48 -3.75
C LYS A 95 -0.26 -17.13 -3.09
N ASP A 96 -0.25 -17.20 -1.77
CA ASP A 96 -1.27 -17.93 -1.01
C ASP A 96 -2.66 -17.28 -1.12
N THR A 97 -2.71 -15.96 -1.30
CA THR A 97 -3.95 -15.18 -1.42
C THR A 97 -4.18 -14.60 -2.81
N HIS A 98 -3.23 -14.82 -3.74
CA HIS A 98 -3.26 -14.29 -5.11
C HIS A 98 -3.48 -12.76 -5.18
N GLU A 99 -2.78 -12.02 -4.32
CA GLU A 99 -2.94 -10.57 -4.20
C GLU A 99 -1.78 -9.80 -4.83
N LEU A 100 -2.11 -8.71 -5.52
CA LEU A 100 -1.20 -7.61 -5.79
C LEU A 100 -1.40 -6.53 -4.72
N ILE A 101 -0.36 -6.26 -3.95
CA ILE A 101 -0.41 -5.29 -2.86
C ILE A 101 0.37 -4.06 -3.25
N HIS A 102 -0.27 -2.90 -3.15
CA HIS A 102 0.31 -1.58 -3.29
C HIS A 102 0.41 -0.92 -1.92
N THR A 103 1.61 -0.53 -1.54
CA THR A 103 1.90 -0.03 -0.20
C THR A 103 2.19 1.46 -0.20
N LYS A 104 1.66 2.18 0.80
CA LYS A 104 2.02 3.57 1.01
C LYS A 104 2.10 3.92 2.48
N ILE A 105 3.18 4.61 2.86
CA ILE A 105 3.37 5.15 4.21
C ILE A 105 3.13 6.66 4.17
N GLY A 106 2.15 7.15 4.95
CA GLY A 106 1.93 8.59 5.04
C GLY A 106 0.52 9.04 5.34
N GLU A 107 0.08 10.04 4.59
CA GLU A 107 -1.16 10.78 4.74
C GLU A 107 -2.02 10.70 3.45
N PRO A 108 -3.29 11.10 3.49
CA PRO A 108 -4.23 10.98 2.36
C PRO A 108 -3.73 11.44 1.00
N GLY A 109 -2.91 12.51 0.94
CA GLY A 109 -2.33 12.99 -0.32
C GLY A 109 -1.44 11.94 -1.00
N LYS A 110 -0.56 11.27 -0.21
CA LYS A 110 0.30 10.19 -0.70
C LYS A 110 -0.50 8.92 -1.05
N PHE A 111 -1.60 8.67 -0.34
CA PHE A 111 -2.46 7.53 -0.63
C PHE A 111 -3.15 7.64 -1.98
N ILE A 112 -3.45 8.86 -2.46
CA ILE A 112 -3.97 9.09 -3.81
C ILE A 112 -2.95 8.65 -4.88
N GLU A 113 -1.65 8.86 -4.66
CA GLU A 113 -0.61 8.36 -5.57
C GLU A 113 -0.62 6.82 -5.62
N CYS A 114 -0.71 6.16 -4.47
CA CYS A 114 -0.82 4.71 -4.37
C CYS A 114 -2.06 4.16 -5.10
N ILE A 115 -3.20 4.82 -4.95
CA ILE A 115 -4.44 4.49 -5.67
C ILE A 115 -4.21 4.53 -7.18
N ASN A 116 -3.62 5.61 -7.69
CA ASN A 116 -3.36 5.77 -9.12
C ASN A 116 -2.36 4.71 -9.62
N GLN A 117 -1.27 4.47 -8.89
CA GLN A 117 -0.29 3.42 -9.22
C GLN A 117 -0.97 2.05 -9.32
N SER A 118 -1.87 1.73 -8.37
CA SER A 118 -2.56 0.45 -8.36
C SER A 118 -3.49 0.28 -9.57
N ILE A 119 -4.20 1.32 -9.99
CA ILE A 119 -5.04 1.29 -11.20
C ILE A 119 -4.19 1.06 -12.46
N TYR A 120 -3.11 1.84 -12.61
CA TYR A 120 -2.21 1.71 -13.76
C TYR A 120 -1.52 0.35 -13.81
N GLY A 121 -0.99 -0.13 -12.69
CA GLY A 121 -0.35 -1.44 -12.57
C GLY A 121 -1.30 -2.58 -12.91
N THR A 122 -2.54 -2.53 -12.39
CA THR A 122 -3.57 -3.53 -12.67
C THR A 122 -3.96 -3.57 -14.14
N ARG A 123 -4.20 -2.41 -14.76
CA ARG A 123 -4.51 -2.31 -16.19
C ARG A 123 -3.36 -2.83 -17.05
N HIS A 124 -2.12 -2.47 -16.70
CA HIS A 124 -0.95 -2.96 -17.42
C HIS A 124 -0.79 -4.48 -17.29
N TYR A 125 -1.02 -5.03 -16.10
CA TYR A 125 -1.04 -6.47 -15.89
C TYR A 125 -2.05 -7.19 -16.80
N ILE A 126 -3.27 -6.69 -16.90
CA ILE A 126 -4.32 -7.30 -17.74
C ILE A 126 -3.92 -7.26 -19.23
N ASN A 127 -3.52 -6.08 -19.69
CA ASN A 127 -3.23 -5.86 -21.11
C ASN A 127 -1.98 -6.59 -21.60
N ASN A 128 -1.02 -6.87 -20.69
CA ASN A 128 0.29 -7.44 -21.02
C ASN A 128 0.63 -8.67 -20.17
N LYS A 129 -0.37 -9.44 -19.75
CA LYS A 129 -0.26 -10.50 -18.73
C LYS A 129 0.92 -11.44 -18.96
N GLN A 130 1.07 -12.00 -20.14
CA GLN A 130 2.14 -12.97 -20.46
C GLN A 130 3.53 -12.33 -20.37
N GLU A 131 3.68 -11.12 -20.87
CA GLU A 131 4.93 -10.37 -20.83
C GLU A 131 5.32 -10.00 -19.41
N VAL A 132 4.36 -9.48 -18.61
CA VAL A 132 4.52 -9.15 -17.21
C VAL A 132 4.99 -10.39 -16.42
N ILE A 133 4.30 -11.51 -16.58
CA ILE A 133 4.66 -12.77 -15.90
C ILE A 133 6.09 -13.19 -16.27
N ARG A 134 6.44 -13.16 -17.54
CA ARG A 134 7.78 -13.50 -18.02
C ARG A 134 8.85 -12.57 -17.45
N LYS A 135 8.65 -11.25 -17.51
CA LYS A 135 9.60 -10.24 -17.00
C LYS A 135 9.77 -10.33 -15.48
N LEU A 136 8.74 -10.73 -14.76
CA LEU A 136 8.78 -10.92 -13.30
C LEU A 136 9.21 -12.34 -12.88
N GLY A 137 9.73 -13.13 -13.82
CA GLY A 137 10.35 -14.43 -13.53
C GLY A 137 9.35 -15.57 -13.33
N ASN A 138 8.18 -15.52 -13.97
CA ASN A 138 7.12 -16.54 -13.93
C ASN A 138 6.63 -16.89 -12.51
N LYS A 139 6.67 -15.93 -11.61
CA LYS A 139 6.31 -16.11 -10.19
C LYS A 139 4.86 -15.74 -9.88
N ILE A 140 4.21 -14.98 -10.77
CA ILE A 140 2.79 -14.65 -10.65
C ILE A 140 1.99 -15.73 -11.37
N GLU A 141 1.23 -16.49 -10.61
CA GLU A 141 0.40 -17.59 -11.15
C GLU A 141 -0.99 -17.08 -11.52
N LYS A 142 -1.63 -16.43 -10.57
CA LYS A 142 -2.98 -15.88 -10.66
C LYS A 142 -3.07 -14.58 -9.85
N VAL A 143 -3.92 -13.68 -10.26
CA VAL A 143 -4.30 -12.50 -9.45
C VAL A 143 -5.81 -12.52 -9.27
N GLU A 144 -6.27 -12.38 -8.04
CA GLU A 144 -7.68 -12.33 -7.68
C GLU A 144 -8.03 -11.05 -6.94
N THR A 145 -7.08 -10.51 -6.20
CA THR A 145 -7.31 -9.37 -5.30
C THR A 145 -6.30 -8.27 -5.57
N ILE A 146 -6.77 -7.04 -5.58
CA ILE A 146 -5.93 -5.83 -5.58
C ILE A 146 -6.06 -5.19 -4.21
N THR A 147 -4.94 -5.03 -3.53
CA THR A 147 -4.90 -4.57 -2.14
C THR A 147 -4.15 -3.25 -2.01
N LEU A 148 -4.75 -2.29 -1.33
CA LEU A 148 -4.07 -1.09 -0.85
C LEU A 148 -3.64 -1.32 0.61
N LEU A 149 -2.35 -1.31 0.88
CA LEU A 149 -1.78 -1.37 2.22
C LEU A 149 -1.34 0.03 2.67
N LEU A 150 -2.14 0.67 3.50
CA LEU A 150 -1.96 2.05 3.92
C LEU A 150 -1.42 2.10 5.36
N VAL A 151 -0.18 2.57 5.50
CA VAL A 151 0.47 2.74 6.80
C VAL A 151 0.26 4.17 7.27
N ILE A 152 -0.64 4.35 8.24
CA ILE A 152 -1.09 5.66 8.69
C ILE A 152 -0.39 6.15 9.97
N THR A 153 -0.35 7.47 10.12
CA THR A 153 0.06 8.14 11.36
C THR A 153 -1.12 8.71 12.14
N ASN A 154 -2.30 8.74 11.52
CA ASN A 154 -3.51 9.32 12.08
C ASN A 154 -4.09 8.47 13.23
N ASP A 155 -3.98 8.98 14.46
CA ASP A 155 -4.46 8.28 15.65
C ASP A 155 -5.98 8.15 15.74
N ASP A 156 -6.74 9.10 15.20
CA ASP A 156 -8.20 9.08 15.26
C ASP A 156 -8.77 7.97 14.38
N VAL A 157 -8.29 7.85 13.13
CA VAL A 157 -8.64 6.75 12.21
C VAL A 157 -8.27 5.41 12.82
N TRP A 158 -7.07 5.30 13.39
CA TRP A 158 -6.58 4.05 13.97
C TRP A 158 -7.36 3.59 15.19
N LYS A 159 -7.59 4.49 16.16
CA LYS A 159 -8.30 4.17 17.40
C LYS A 159 -9.75 3.76 17.18
N ASN A 160 -10.39 4.40 16.23
CA ASN A 160 -11.81 4.13 15.93
C ASN A 160 -12.01 3.03 14.87
N LYS A 161 -10.91 2.53 14.25
CA LYS A 161 -10.97 1.56 13.15
C LYS A 161 -11.96 2.02 12.07
N ASP A 162 -11.85 3.29 11.67
CA ASP A 162 -12.82 3.94 10.77
C ASP A 162 -12.12 4.88 9.77
N ILE A 163 -11.95 4.39 8.55
CA ILE A 163 -11.34 5.12 7.43
C ILE A 163 -12.16 6.37 7.04
N SER A 164 -13.46 6.39 7.32
CA SER A 164 -14.32 7.54 7.02
C SER A 164 -13.92 8.81 7.79
N ARG A 165 -13.16 8.66 8.87
CA ARG A 165 -12.63 9.77 9.68
C ARG A 165 -11.51 10.57 9.02
N PHE A 166 -10.95 10.11 7.91
CA PHE A 166 -10.09 10.99 7.11
C PHE A 166 -10.90 12.20 6.61
N LYS A 167 -10.37 13.40 6.85
CA LYS A 167 -11.06 14.65 6.47
C LYS A 167 -11.00 14.95 4.97
N SER A 168 -10.08 14.32 4.23
CA SER A 168 -9.88 14.58 2.81
C SER A 168 -11.00 13.99 1.96
N LEU A 169 -11.91 14.86 1.48
CA LEU A 169 -12.96 14.47 0.54
C LEU A 169 -12.35 13.91 -0.77
N ARG A 170 -11.27 14.51 -1.27
CA ARG A 170 -10.57 14.04 -2.46
C ARG A 170 -10.09 12.58 -2.29
N PHE A 171 -9.50 12.24 -1.15
CA PHE A 171 -9.09 10.86 -0.88
C PHE A 171 -10.28 9.91 -0.86
N LYS A 172 -11.38 10.28 -0.22
CA LYS A 172 -12.60 9.46 -0.19
C LYS A 172 -13.19 9.21 -1.58
N LEU A 173 -13.24 10.23 -2.43
CA LEU A 173 -13.69 10.09 -3.81
C LEU A 173 -12.77 9.17 -4.62
N ASN A 174 -11.45 9.32 -4.47
CA ASN A 174 -10.49 8.42 -5.15
C ASN A 174 -10.63 6.97 -4.69
N LEU A 175 -10.94 6.71 -3.40
CA LEU A 175 -11.20 5.34 -2.94
C LEU A 175 -12.45 4.74 -3.57
N LEU A 176 -13.54 5.50 -3.69
CA LEU A 176 -14.76 5.03 -4.35
C LEU A 176 -14.53 4.74 -5.83
N GLU A 177 -13.82 5.62 -6.51
CA GLU A 177 -13.43 5.43 -7.91
C GLU A 177 -12.51 4.20 -8.08
N TRP A 178 -11.57 4.02 -7.17
CA TRP A 178 -10.67 2.87 -7.17
C TRP A 178 -11.43 1.54 -7.02
N ILE A 179 -12.40 1.46 -6.10
CA ILE A 179 -13.24 0.28 -5.94
C ILE A 179 -13.95 -0.04 -7.26
N ASN A 180 -14.58 0.97 -7.89
CA ASN A 180 -15.26 0.77 -9.17
C ASN A 180 -14.29 0.23 -10.24
N ASN A 181 -13.12 0.84 -10.38
CA ASN A 181 -12.12 0.39 -11.36
C ASN A 181 -11.66 -1.04 -11.13
N VAL A 182 -11.41 -1.43 -9.87
CA VAL A 182 -10.93 -2.78 -9.53
C VAL A 182 -12.03 -3.82 -9.80
N GLU A 183 -13.28 -3.52 -9.42
CA GLU A 183 -14.44 -4.40 -9.67
C GLU A 183 -14.75 -4.52 -11.17
N GLU A 184 -14.70 -3.43 -11.94
CA GLU A 184 -14.86 -3.45 -13.40
C GLU A 184 -13.81 -4.30 -14.13
N LEU A 185 -12.61 -4.39 -13.55
CA LEU A 185 -11.53 -5.22 -14.05
C LEU A 185 -11.62 -6.68 -13.56
N ASN A 186 -12.72 -7.05 -12.89
CA ASN A 186 -13.01 -8.37 -12.34
C ASN A 186 -12.02 -8.82 -11.25
N PHE A 187 -11.50 -7.89 -10.45
CA PHE A 187 -10.74 -8.18 -9.25
C PHE A 187 -11.52 -7.80 -7.99
N ARG A 188 -11.15 -8.42 -6.88
CA ARG A 188 -11.68 -8.07 -5.56
C ARG A 188 -10.86 -6.93 -4.95
N PRO A 189 -11.46 -5.78 -4.65
CA PRO A 189 -10.77 -4.71 -3.92
C PRO A 189 -10.63 -5.08 -2.43
N ARG A 190 -9.48 -4.78 -1.84
CA ARG A 190 -9.18 -4.93 -0.41
C ARG A 190 -8.37 -3.74 0.08
N ILE A 191 -8.69 -3.22 1.27
CA ILE A 191 -7.93 -2.16 1.91
C ILE A 191 -7.43 -2.68 3.25
N ILE A 192 -6.13 -2.59 3.48
CA ILE A 192 -5.52 -2.87 4.77
C ILE A 192 -4.98 -1.55 5.32
N ILE A 193 -5.40 -1.23 6.53
CA ILE A 193 -4.85 -0.11 7.28
C ILE A 193 -4.04 -0.64 8.42
N THR A 194 -2.84 -0.10 8.57
CA THR A 194 -1.99 -0.34 9.72
C THR A 194 -1.35 0.96 10.19
N LYS A 195 -0.73 0.93 11.35
CA LYS A 195 -0.18 2.12 11.99
C LYS A 195 1.34 2.15 11.94
N LYS A 196 1.89 3.32 11.67
CA LYS A 196 3.27 3.63 11.97
C LYS A 196 3.39 4.03 13.45
N ALA A 197 4.25 3.34 14.21
CA ALA A 197 4.50 3.72 15.59
C ALA A 197 5.08 5.12 15.68
N SER A 198 4.52 5.94 16.55
CA SER A 198 5.09 7.25 16.86
C SER A 198 6.47 7.06 17.52
N LYS A 199 7.47 7.83 17.09
CA LYS A 199 8.76 7.85 17.79
C LYS A 199 8.49 8.21 19.26
N LYS A 200 8.84 7.35 20.21
CA LYS A 200 8.77 7.70 21.64
C LYS A 200 9.60 8.97 21.81
N LYS A 201 8.96 10.10 22.15
CA LYS A 201 9.69 11.29 22.57
C LYS A 201 10.60 10.87 23.71
N LYS A 202 11.92 10.90 23.50
CA LYS A 202 12.87 10.76 24.63
C LYS A 202 12.49 11.88 25.60
N LYS A 203 11.93 11.51 26.76
CA LYS A 203 11.81 12.43 27.88
C LYS A 203 13.23 12.76 28.30
N TYR A 204 13.73 13.92 27.88
CA TYR A 204 14.92 14.48 28.51
C TYR A 204 14.51 14.71 29.99
N LYS A 205 15.00 13.85 30.87
CA LYS A 205 14.97 14.18 32.31
C LYS A 205 15.86 15.42 32.46
N LYS A 206 15.25 16.52 32.86
CA LYS A 206 15.97 17.69 33.37
C LYS A 206 16.52 17.36 34.74
#